data_c9c516e998f344d3ebc89b027afc9479
#
_entry.id   c9c516e998f344d3ebc89b027afc9479
#
_cell.length_a   1.000
_cell.length_b   1.000
_cell.length_c   1.000
_cell.angle_alpha   90.00
_cell.angle_beta   90.00
_cell.angle_gamma   90.00
#
_symmetry.space_group_name_H-M   'P 1'
#
loop_
_entity.id
_entity.type
_entity.pdbx_description
1 polymer ?
#
loop_
_entity_poly.entity_id
_entity_poly.type
_entity_poly.pdbx_seq_one_letter_code
_entity_poly.pdbx_strand_id
1 'polypeptide(L)'
;MGQRDSPGGARTSSLRFASDDWKSLITTGSGYWRYLPNTRGVRFLTWYDYEVRFGTLGRWVDRLLFRPLMGWATAWSFDRLRLWAETGQTPESTLRLSLIHGVARISLAAIWFWHGLVPKLLFHHVDEQAMLVQAGLSIRLLPWLGALEIVFALIILGGWRWRYIFPGNIVIMALATLGVAHYSPEYIQAAFNPVTLNLSVISLSIAGWLSSPMLASASRCRRKPAKEQP
;
A
#
# COMPACT_ATOMS: atom_id res chain seq x y z
N MET A 1 26.89 -23.15 1.96
CA MET A 1 26.03 -22.92 0.82
C MET A 1 26.34 -24.00 -0.21
N GLY A 2 25.40 -24.87 -0.54
CA GLY A 2 25.59 -25.93 -1.53
C GLY A 2 24.95 -25.54 -2.85
N GLN A 3 25.64 -25.70 -3.97
CA GLN A 3 25.12 -25.48 -5.31
C GLN A 3 25.04 -26.81 -6.05
N ARG A 4 23.90 -27.12 -6.69
CA ARG A 4 23.69 -28.27 -7.53
C ARG A 4 23.19 -27.83 -8.89
N ASP A 5 23.83 -28.30 -9.96
CA ASP A 5 23.37 -28.15 -11.32
C ASP A 5 22.58 -29.42 -11.70
N SER A 6 21.43 -29.24 -12.31
CA SER A 6 20.55 -30.34 -12.74
C SER A 6 20.49 -30.41 -14.27
N PRO A 7 20.17 -31.59 -14.86
CA PRO A 7 19.90 -31.70 -16.29
C PRO A 7 18.85 -30.67 -16.74
N GLY A 8 19.08 -30.00 -17.87
CA GLY A 8 18.22 -28.93 -18.36
C GLY A 8 18.59 -27.51 -17.89
N GLY A 9 19.78 -27.30 -17.32
CA GLY A 9 20.29 -25.99 -16.93
C GLY A 9 19.67 -25.40 -15.65
N ALA A 10 18.83 -26.18 -14.95
CA ALA A 10 18.30 -25.76 -13.65
C ALA A 10 19.39 -25.72 -12.59
N ARG A 11 19.46 -24.61 -11.84
CA ARG A 11 20.40 -24.45 -10.73
C ARG A 11 19.65 -24.33 -9.41
N THR A 12 20.17 -25.01 -8.38
CA THR A 12 19.60 -24.93 -7.03
C THR A 12 20.71 -24.53 -6.05
N SER A 13 20.45 -23.50 -5.28
CA SER A 13 21.30 -23.05 -4.20
C SER A 13 20.57 -23.28 -2.89
N SER A 14 21.15 -24.11 -2.01
CA SER A 14 20.62 -24.38 -0.67
C SER A 14 21.29 -23.47 0.36
N LEU A 15 20.53 -23.07 1.36
CA LEU A 15 21.00 -22.24 2.46
C LEU A 15 20.54 -22.81 3.79
N ARG A 16 21.36 -22.61 4.82
CA ARG A 16 21.00 -22.84 6.21
C ARG A 16 21.29 -21.56 6.99
N PHE A 17 20.47 -21.25 7.95
CA PHE A 17 20.61 -20.10 8.82
C PHE A 17 20.23 -20.46 10.23
N ALA A 18 20.86 -19.82 11.20
CA ALA A 18 20.57 -19.95 12.61
C ALA A 18 20.81 -18.62 13.31
N SER A 19 20.18 -18.41 14.45
CA SER A 19 20.42 -17.25 15.31
C SER A 19 20.39 -17.67 16.77
N ASP A 20 21.48 -17.37 17.48
CA ASP A 20 21.61 -17.55 18.94
C ASP A 20 21.11 -16.32 19.71
N ASP A 21 20.83 -15.20 19.02
CA ASP A 21 20.28 -14.00 19.64
C ASP A 21 18.91 -14.30 20.25
N TRP A 22 18.79 -14.06 21.54
CA TRP A 22 17.56 -14.29 22.30
C TRP A 22 16.36 -13.47 21.79
N LYS A 23 16.61 -12.33 21.12
CA LYS A 23 15.58 -11.48 20.48
C LYS A 23 15.06 -12.07 19.18
N SER A 24 15.78 -13.02 18.58
CA SER A 24 15.36 -13.66 17.35
C SER A 24 14.26 -14.68 17.61
N LEU A 25 13.13 -14.54 16.89
CA LEU A 25 12.08 -15.57 16.91
C LEU A 25 12.54 -16.85 16.25
N ILE A 26 13.42 -16.79 15.25
CA ILE A 26 13.96 -17.94 14.54
C ILE A 26 15.17 -18.48 15.27
N THR A 27 15.23 -19.80 15.50
CA THR A 27 16.40 -20.52 16.03
C THR A 27 17.25 -21.08 14.90
N THR A 28 16.69 -21.94 14.09
CA THR A 28 17.35 -22.61 12.97
C THR A 28 16.41 -22.65 11.78
N GLY A 29 16.96 -22.66 10.60
CA GLY A 29 16.16 -22.82 9.40
C GLY A 29 16.99 -23.23 8.19
N SER A 30 16.30 -23.68 7.18
CA SER A 30 16.89 -24.05 5.90
C SER A 30 15.95 -23.68 4.76
N GLY A 31 16.53 -23.57 3.58
CA GLY A 31 15.76 -23.28 2.41
C GLY A 31 16.56 -23.48 1.14
N TYR A 32 15.92 -23.18 0.02
CA TYR A 32 16.62 -23.19 -1.27
C TYR A 32 16.10 -22.09 -2.18
N TRP A 33 16.93 -21.69 -3.10
CA TRP A 33 16.63 -20.91 -4.28
C TRP A 33 16.86 -21.78 -5.50
N ARG A 34 15.84 -21.86 -6.38
CA ARG A 34 15.92 -22.67 -7.59
C ARG A 34 15.62 -21.82 -8.80
N TYR A 35 16.50 -21.88 -9.77
CA TYR A 35 16.45 -21.17 -11.03
C TYR A 35 16.12 -22.14 -12.13
N LEU A 36 14.97 -21.97 -12.78
CA LEU A 36 14.49 -22.81 -13.85
C LEU A 36 14.45 -21.99 -15.15
N PRO A 37 15.43 -22.16 -16.05
CA PRO A 37 15.40 -21.53 -17.36
C PRO A 37 14.16 -21.96 -18.13
N ASN A 38 13.55 -21.04 -18.87
CA ASN A 38 12.49 -21.31 -19.82
C ASN A 38 12.66 -20.42 -21.05
N THR A 39 11.83 -20.62 -22.08
CA THR A 39 11.91 -19.87 -23.34
C THR A 39 11.69 -18.36 -23.22
N ARG A 40 11.14 -17.89 -22.10
CA ARG A 40 10.83 -16.46 -21.85
C ARG A 40 11.70 -15.83 -20.78
N GLY A 41 12.66 -16.58 -20.21
CA GLY A 41 13.53 -16.09 -19.12
C GLY A 41 13.81 -17.15 -18.06
N VAL A 42 13.76 -16.78 -16.81
CA VAL A 42 14.05 -17.68 -15.68
C VAL A 42 12.88 -17.67 -14.70
N ARG A 43 12.35 -18.85 -14.40
CA ARG A 43 11.41 -19.02 -13.29
C ARG A 43 12.20 -19.21 -12.00
N PHE A 44 12.06 -18.27 -11.07
CA PHE A 44 12.70 -18.31 -9.77
C PHE A 44 11.74 -18.88 -8.72
N LEU A 45 12.21 -19.87 -7.98
CA LEU A 45 11.46 -20.50 -6.88
C LEU A 45 12.27 -20.35 -5.60
N THR A 46 11.58 -20.07 -4.51
CA THR A 46 12.16 -20.11 -3.16
C THR A 46 11.27 -20.90 -2.24
N TRP A 47 11.91 -21.63 -1.36
CA TRP A 47 11.26 -22.30 -0.24
C TRP A 47 12.16 -22.19 0.98
N TYR A 48 11.59 -22.02 2.15
CA TYR A 48 12.26 -22.05 3.42
C TYR A 48 11.34 -22.55 4.50
N ASP A 49 11.93 -23.22 5.49
CA ASP A 49 11.31 -23.60 6.73
C ASP A 49 12.24 -23.33 7.89
N TYR A 50 11.68 -23.11 9.09
CA TYR A 50 12.43 -22.73 10.26
C TYR A 50 11.71 -23.13 11.55
N GLU A 51 12.51 -23.28 12.59
CA GLU A 51 12.06 -23.48 13.96
C GLU A 51 11.97 -22.14 14.70
N VAL A 52 10.98 -22.04 15.58
CA VAL A 52 10.74 -20.83 16.36
C VAL A 52 11.05 -21.00 17.83
N ARG A 53 11.57 -19.96 18.44
CA ARG A 53 11.84 -19.83 19.87
C ARG A 53 10.54 -19.55 20.64
N PHE A 54 10.60 -19.62 21.96
CA PHE A 54 9.49 -19.33 22.89
C PHE A 54 8.31 -20.31 22.83
N GLY A 55 8.55 -21.56 22.48
CA GLY A 55 7.60 -22.68 22.60
C GLY A 55 6.24 -22.39 21.95
N THR A 56 5.17 -22.54 22.72
CA THR A 56 3.78 -22.37 22.22
C THR A 56 3.47 -20.93 21.86
N LEU A 57 3.92 -19.97 22.67
CA LEU A 57 3.71 -18.53 22.39
C LEU A 57 4.43 -18.11 21.09
N GLY A 58 5.67 -18.55 20.91
CA GLY A 58 6.41 -18.26 19.68
C GLY A 58 5.72 -18.84 18.44
N ARG A 59 5.17 -20.05 18.52
CA ARG A 59 4.39 -20.65 17.43
C ARG A 59 3.13 -19.85 17.08
N TRP A 60 2.43 -19.30 18.08
CA TRP A 60 1.27 -18.44 17.84
C TRP A 60 1.67 -17.14 17.16
N VAL A 61 2.70 -16.46 17.66
CA VAL A 61 3.23 -15.23 17.06
C VAL A 61 3.73 -15.48 15.63
N ASP A 62 4.44 -16.59 15.40
CA ASP A 62 4.87 -16.98 14.06
C ASP A 62 3.67 -17.16 13.11
N ARG A 63 2.71 -17.97 13.52
CA ARG A 63 1.59 -18.33 12.64
C ARG A 63 0.70 -17.14 12.28
N LEU A 64 0.44 -16.25 13.25
CA LEU A 64 -0.51 -15.15 13.07
C LEU A 64 0.14 -13.91 12.48
N LEU A 65 1.41 -13.65 12.76
CA LEU A 65 2.07 -12.39 12.41
C LEU A 65 3.34 -12.61 11.60
N PHE A 66 4.32 -13.33 12.16
CA PHE A 66 5.67 -13.37 11.61
C PHE A 66 5.72 -14.08 10.25
N ARG A 67 5.17 -15.27 10.12
CA ARG A 67 5.14 -16.07 8.88
C ARG A 67 4.37 -15.37 7.73
N PRO A 68 3.19 -14.77 7.96
CA PRO A 68 2.54 -13.94 6.94
C PRO A 68 3.35 -12.73 6.51
N LEU A 69 3.96 -12.01 7.44
CA LEU A 69 4.80 -10.84 7.14
C LEU A 69 6.08 -11.22 6.40
N MET A 70 6.78 -12.26 6.84
CA MET A 70 7.94 -12.80 6.15
C MET A 70 7.61 -13.24 4.73
N GLY A 71 6.51 -13.96 4.53
CA GLY A 71 6.05 -14.37 3.21
C GLY A 71 5.70 -13.19 2.32
N TRP A 72 5.10 -12.13 2.89
CA TRP A 72 4.83 -10.89 2.16
C TRP A 72 6.12 -10.15 1.80
N ALA A 73 7.01 -9.96 2.77
CA ALA A 73 8.29 -9.25 2.57
C ALA A 73 9.18 -9.95 1.54
N THR A 74 9.25 -11.29 1.61
CA THR A 74 9.97 -12.12 0.64
C THR A 74 9.40 -11.94 -0.77
N ALA A 75 8.08 -12.06 -0.93
CA ALA A 75 7.42 -11.90 -2.23
C ALA A 75 7.60 -10.48 -2.78
N TRP A 76 7.50 -9.45 -1.93
CA TRP A 76 7.74 -8.07 -2.32
C TRP A 76 9.19 -7.82 -2.74
N SER A 77 10.17 -8.40 -2.01
CA SER A 77 11.60 -8.29 -2.35
C SER A 77 11.91 -8.96 -3.69
N PHE A 78 11.30 -10.09 -3.98
CA PHE A 78 11.48 -10.76 -5.28
C PHE A 78 10.81 -10.03 -6.44
N ASP A 79 9.69 -9.36 -6.21
CA ASP A 79 9.11 -8.49 -7.25
C ASP A 79 10.00 -7.26 -7.52
N ARG A 80 10.71 -6.73 -6.51
CA ARG A 80 11.73 -5.70 -6.70
C ARG A 80 12.92 -6.22 -7.53
N LEU A 81 13.40 -7.42 -7.23
CA LEU A 81 14.45 -8.06 -8.01
C LEU A 81 14.02 -8.26 -9.47
N ARG A 82 12.78 -8.67 -9.70
CA ARG A 82 12.22 -8.81 -11.03
C ARG A 82 12.19 -7.47 -11.78
N LEU A 83 11.68 -6.41 -11.14
CA LEU A 83 11.66 -5.07 -11.74
C LEU A 83 13.08 -4.61 -12.10
N TRP A 84 14.05 -4.84 -11.23
CA TRP A 84 15.45 -4.53 -11.53
C TRP A 84 15.97 -5.31 -12.74
N ALA A 85 15.76 -6.61 -12.78
CA ALA A 85 16.23 -7.46 -13.86
C ALA A 85 15.55 -7.18 -15.22
N GLU A 86 14.24 -6.88 -15.20
CA GLU A 86 13.44 -6.71 -16.43
C GLU A 86 13.44 -5.26 -16.94
N THR A 87 13.49 -4.27 -16.05
CA THR A 87 13.30 -2.85 -16.42
C THR A 87 14.49 -1.96 -16.08
N GLY A 88 15.52 -2.49 -15.38
CA GLY A 88 16.64 -1.71 -14.87
C GLY A 88 16.31 -0.83 -13.66
N GLN A 89 15.09 -0.88 -13.14
CA GLN A 89 14.67 -0.08 -11.99
C GLN A 89 15.38 -0.55 -10.71
N THR A 90 16.24 0.27 -10.16
CA THR A 90 17.04 -0.11 -8.99
C THR A 90 16.19 -0.38 -7.74
N PRO A 91 16.65 -1.25 -6.83
CA PRO A 91 15.97 -1.51 -5.57
C PRO A 91 15.70 -0.25 -4.74
N GLU A 92 16.63 0.73 -4.74
CA GLU A 92 16.47 2.01 -4.04
C GLU A 92 15.33 2.83 -4.64
N SER A 93 15.27 2.96 -5.98
CA SER A 93 14.22 3.71 -6.66
C SER A 93 12.85 3.07 -6.42
N THR A 94 12.76 1.74 -6.46
CA THR A 94 11.55 0.99 -6.15
C THR A 94 11.08 1.24 -4.70
N LEU A 95 12.01 1.26 -3.74
CA LEU A 95 11.70 1.57 -2.34
C LEU A 95 11.18 3.00 -2.20
N ARG A 96 11.89 3.99 -2.80
CA ARG A 96 11.48 5.41 -2.75
C ARG A 96 10.07 5.60 -3.32
N LEU A 97 9.77 5.02 -4.49
CA LEU A 97 8.43 5.09 -5.07
C LEU A 97 7.38 4.45 -4.17
N SER A 98 7.68 3.33 -3.54
CA SER A 98 6.77 2.66 -2.61
C SER A 98 6.51 3.51 -1.36
N LEU A 99 7.53 4.20 -0.84
CA LEU A 99 7.38 5.13 0.29
C LEU A 99 6.55 6.36 -0.09
N ILE A 100 6.84 6.99 -1.24
CA ILE A 100 6.06 8.14 -1.74
C ILE A 100 4.59 7.75 -1.89
N HIS A 101 4.34 6.60 -2.52
CA HIS A 101 2.98 6.08 -2.70
C HIS A 101 2.29 5.81 -1.36
N GLY A 102 2.99 5.20 -0.41
CA GLY A 102 2.48 4.91 0.93
C GLY A 102 2.14 6.18 1.69
N VAL A 103 3.05 7.15 1.73
CA VAL A 103 2.83 8.46 2.37
C VAL A 103 1.63 9.16 1.74
N ALA A 104 1.58 9.25 0.41
CA ALA A 104 0.46 9.89 -0.28
C ALA A 104 -0.88 9.25 0.08
N ARG A 105 -0.98 7.91 0.06
CA ARG A 105 -2.22 7.19 0.40
C ARG A 105 -2.63 7.36 1.85
N ILE A 106 -1.70 7.21 2.78
CA ILE A 106 -1.99 7.33 4.21
C ILE A 106 -2.43 8.75 4.53
N SER A 107 -1.72 9.76 4.00
CA SER A 107 -2.09 11.17 4.22
C SER A 107 -3.46 11.51 3.63
N LEU A 108 -3.73 11.08 2.38
CA LEU A 108 -5.04 11.29 1.78
C LEU A 108 -6.16 10.62 2.58
N ALA A 109 -5.97 9.38 2.98
CA ALA A 109 -6.97 8.66 3.77
C ALA A 109 -7.18 9.33 5.15
N ALA A 110 -6.11 9.79 5.80
CA ALA A 110 -6.21 10.51 7.07
C ALA A 110 -6.97 11.84 6.92
N ILE A 111 -6.72 12.59 5.85
CA ILE A 111 -7.44 13.84 5.55
C ILE A 111 -8.93 13.55 5.34
N TRP A 112 -9.30 12.63 4.44
CA TRP A 112 -10.69 12.29 4.19
C TRP A 112 -11.41 11.74 5.43
N PHE A 113 -10.74 10.89 6.19
CA PHE A 113 -11.29 10.35 7.43
C PHE A 113 -11.56 11.45 8.46
N TRP A 114 -10.59 12.37 8.64
CA TRP A 114 -10.72 13.47 9.58
C TRP A 114 -11.85 14.42 9.20
N HIS A 115 -11.92 14.81 7.91
CA HIS A 115 -12.95 15.72 7.42
C HIS A 115 -14.36 15.11 7.46
N GLY A 116 -14.48 13.80 7.25
CA GLY A 116 -15.75 13.12 7.42
C GLY A 116 -16.16 13.00 8.89
N LEU A 117 -15.21 12.60 9.75
CA LEU A 117 -15.52 12.30 11.13
C LEU A 117 -15.73 13.56 11.98
N VAL A 118 -14.75 14.45 12.00
CA VAL A 118 -14.71 15.54 13.00
C VAL A 118 -15.71 16.63 12.69
N PRO A 119 -15.60 17.40 11.60
CA PRO A 119 -16.52 18.53 11.36
C PRO A 119 -17.93 18.10 10.99
N LYS A 120 -18.13 16.93 10.37
CA LYS A 120 -19.44 16.54 9.83
C LYS A 120 -20.21 15.59 10.73
N LEU A 121 -19.57 14.61 11.37
CA LEU A 121 -20.27 13.63 12.20
C LEU A 121 -20.24 13.96 13.68
N LEU A 122 -19.08 14.41 14.23
CA LEU A 122 -18.98 14.65 15.67
C LEU A 122 -19.46 16.05 16.07
N PHE A 123 -19.05 17.09 15.34
CA PHE A 123 -19.28 18.47 15.77
C PHE A 123 -20.33 19.22 14.94
N HIS A 124 -20.75 18.71 13.78
CA HIS A 124 -21.70 19.37 12.87
C HIS A 124 -21.34 20.86 12.69
N HIS A 125 -20.07 21.11 12.27
CA HIS A 125 -19.46 22.43 12.29
C HIS A 125 -20.29 23.45 11.50
N VAL A 126 -20.39 24.67 12.04
CA VAL A 126 -21.26 25.73 11.49
C VAL A 126 -20.87 26.13 10.07
N ASP A 127 -19.58 26.15 9.75
CA ASP A 127 -19.09 26.49 8.41
C ASP A 127 -19.49 25.42 7.36
N GLU A 128 -19.45 24.13 7.75
CA GLU A 128 -19.89 23.05 6.86
C GLU A 128 -21.40 23.14 6.57
N GLN A 129 -22.20 23.49 7.59
CA GLN A 129 -23.65 23.73 7.42
C GLN A 129 -23.90 24.97 6.55
N ALA A 130 -23.16 26.06 6.77
CA ALA A 130 -23.28 27.29 6.01
C ALA A 130 -22.98 27.07 4.52
N MET A 131 -21.88 26.37 4.19
CA MET A 131 -21.51 26.03 2.82
C MET A 131 -22.60 25.18 2.12
N LEU A 132 -23.23 24.24 2.84
CA LEU A 132 -24.35 23.46 2.27
C LEU A 132 -25.55 24.35 1.96
N VAL A 133 -25.94 25.24 2.88
CA VAL A 133 -27.06 26.14 2.70
C VAL A 133 -26.80 27.09 1.54
N GLN A 134 -25.61 27.66 1.44
CA GLN A 134 -25.20 28.55 0.35
C GLN A 134 -25.25 27.84 -1.01
N ALA A 135 -24.93 26.55 -1.03
CA ALA A 135 -25.06 25.70 -2.23
C ALA A 135 -26.52 25.26 -2.51
N GLY A 136 -27.52 25.73 -1.75
CA GLY A 136 -28.93 25.35 -1.89
C GLY A 136 -29.22 23.92 -1.40
N LEU A 137 -28.37 23.32 -0.61
CA LEU A 137 -28.49 21.95 -0.11
C LEU A 137 -29.04 21.92 1.32
N SER A 138 -29.71 20.82 1.69
CA SER A 138 -30.19 20.62 3.05
C SER A 138 -29.05 20.25 4.01
N ILE A 139 -29.03 20.85 5.20
CA ILE A 139 -28.12 20.51 6.29
C ILE A 139 -28.26 19.03 6.73
N ARG A 140 -29.40 18.39 6.47
CA ARG A 140 -29.61 16.96 6.76
C ARG A 140 -28.66 16.05 5.95
N LEU A 141 -28.03 16.57 4.89
CA LEU A 141 -27.03 15.83 4.10
C LEU A 141 -25.66 15.76 4.78
N LEU A 142 -25.38 16.65 5.75
CA LEU A 142 -24.06 16.74 6.39
C LEU A 142 -23.56 15.41 6.96
N PRO A 143 -24.33 14.65 7.77
CA PRO A 143 -23.85 13.34 8.27
C PRO A 143 -23.64 12.32 7.16
N TRP A 144 -24.43 12.33 6.11
CA TRP A 144 -24.25 11.43 4.97
C TRP A 144 -22.97 11.73 4.18
N LEU A 145 -22.67 13.01 3.98
CA LEU A 145 -21.42 13.43 3.38
C LEU A 145 -20.23 13.01 4.23
N GLY A 146 -20.30 13.19 5.57
CA GLY A 146 -19.26 12.72 6.48
C GLY A 146 -19.05 11.20 6.40
N ALA A 147 -20.13 10.43 6.36
CA ALA A 147 -20.05 8.97 6.22
C ALA A 147 -19.43 8.57 4.87
N LEU A 148 -19.80 9.23 3.78
CA LEU A 148 -19.22 8.98 2.45
C LEU A 148 -17.71 9.30 2.41
N GLU A 149 -17.27 10.37 3.07
CA GLU A 149 -15.86 10.73 3.18
C GLU A 149 -15.06 9.66 3.94
N ILE A 150 -15.60 9.13 5.04
CA ILE A 150 -14.97 8.01 5.77
C ILE A 150 -14.90 6.76 4.90
N VAL A 151 -15.98 6.41 4.19
CA VAL A 151 -15.97 5.28 3.27
C VAL A 151 -14.91 5.48 2.18
N PHE A 152 -14.80 6.70 1.64
CA PHE A 152 -13.78 7.02 0.64
C PHE A 152 -12.36 6.89 1.21
N ALA A 153 -12.11 7.33 2.44
CA ALA A 153 -10.86 7.11 3.15
C ALA A 153 -10.49 5.62 3.25
N LEU A 154 -11.46 4.79 3.60
CA LEU A 154 -11.26 3.33 3.67
C LEU A 154 -10.99 2.72 2.28
N ILE A 155 -11.64 3.22 1.24
CA ILE A 155 -11.38 2.82 -0.16
C ILE A 155 -9.96 3.22 -0.57
N ILE A 156 -9.49 4.43 -0.20
CA ILE A 156 -8.11 4.86 -0.46
C ILE A 156 -7.11 3.90 0.19
N LEU A 157 -7.31 3.48 1.43
CA LEU A 157 -6.42 2.54 2.12
C LEU A 157 -6.53 1.12 1.56
N GLY A 158 -7.74 0.58 1.44
CA GLY A 158 -7.98 -0.79 1.01
C GLY A 158 -7.70 -1.01 -0.48
N GLY A 159 -7.96 0.00 -1.30
CA GLY A 159 -7.73 0.00 -2.73
C GLY A 159 -6.27 0.22 -3.14
N TRP A 160 -5.27 -0.37 -2.42
CA TRP A 160 -3.84 -0.14 -2.63
C TRP A 160 -3.37 -0.30 -4.08
N ARG A 161 -4.03 -1.16 -4.83
CA ARG A 161 -3.71 -1.45 -6.24
C ARG A 161 -4.47 -0.57 -7.24
N TRP A 162 -5.47 0.17 -6.80
CA TRP A 162 -6.32 1.01 -7.66
C TRP A 162 -5.68 2.38 -7.85
N ARG A 163 -4.88 2.51 -8.90
CA ARG A 163 -4.21 3.77 -9.22
C ARG A 163 -5.18 4.89 -9.60
N TYR A 164 -6.35 4.54 -10.14
CA TYR A 164 -7.35 5.51 -10.61
C TYR A 164 -8.07 6.27 -9.48
N ILE A 165 -7.88 5.86 -8.22
CA ILE A 165 -8.31 6.63 -7.04
C ILE A 165 -7.70 8.03 -7.03
N PHE A 166 -6.43 8.18 -7.43
CA PHE A 166 -5.74 9.46 -7.43
C PHE A 166 -6.33 10.47 -8.42
N PRO A 167 -6.46 10.18 -9.73
CA PRO A 167 -7.10 11.12 -10.65
C PRO A 167 -8.57 11.35 -10.28
N GLY A 168 -9.29 10.36 -9.77
CA GLY A 168 -10.64 10.56 -9.25
C GLY A 168 -10.66 11.58 -8.11
N ASN A 169 -9.73 11.46 -7.16
CA ASN A 169 -9.58 12.42 -6.06
C ASN A 169 -9.22 13.83 -6.54
N ILE A 170 -8.35 13.96 -7.56
CA ILE A 170 -8.04 15.26 -8.18
C ILE A 170 -9.31 15.91 -8.73
N VAL A 171 -10.13 15.16 -9.45
CA VAL A 171 -11.38 15.67 -10.02
C VAL A 171 -12.34 16.12 -8.92
N ILE A 172 -12.52 15.31 -7.87
CA ILE A 172 -13.39 15.64 -6.73
C ILE A 172 -12.92 16.94 -6.07
N MET A 173 -11.62 17.08 -5.81
CA MET A 173 -11.07 18.29 -5.18
C MET A 173 -11.13 19.52 -6.07
N ALA A 174 -10.95 19.36 -7.37
CA ALA A 174 -11.13 20.47 -8.32
C ALA A 174 -12.58 20.96 -8.34
N LEU A 175 -13.53 20.02 -8.40
CA LEU A 175 -14.97 20.37 -8.34
C LEU A 175 -15.35 20.99 -7.00
N ALA A 176 -14.85 20.48 -5.88
CA ALA A 176 -15.06 21.08 -4.56
C ALA A 176 -14.52 22.51 -4.49
N THR A 177 -13.33 22.77 -5.04
CA THR A 177 -12.72 24.10 -5.09
C THR A 177 -13.58 25.07 -5.92
N LEU A 178 -14.05 24.63 -7.09
CA LEU A 178 -14.96 25.42 -7.93
C LEU A 178 -16.29 25.69 -7.22
N GLY A 179 -16.82 24.70 -6.49
CA GLY A 179 -18.01 24.86 -5.68
C GLY A 179 -17.87 25.93 -4.61
N VAL A 180 -16.75 25.88 -3.84
CA VAL A 180 -16.44 26.92 -2.84
C VAL A 180 -16.30 28.29 -3.50
N ALA A 181 -15.59 28.39 -4.61
CA ALA A 181 -15.38 29.67 -5.31
C ALA A 181 -16.70 30.27 -5.85
N HIS A 182 -17.67 29.43 -6.20
CA HIS A 182 -18.95 29.87 -6.75
C HIS A 182 -20.00 30.17 -5.66
N TYR A 183 -20.14 29.29 -4.67
CA TYR A 183 -21.23 29.36 -3.71
C TYR A 183 -20.84 30.01 -2.38
N SER A 184 -19.56 29.97 -2.01
CA SER A 184 -19.07 30.38 -0.69
C SER A 184 -17.71 31.11 -0.78
N PRO A 185 -17.60 32.18 -1.62
CA PRO A 185 -16.31 32.83 -1.91
C PRO A 185 -15.62 33.45 -0.70
N GLU A 186 -16.34 33.76 0.37
CA GLU A 186 -15.80 34.30 1.61
C GLU A 186 -14.81 33.31 2.27
N TYR A 187 -14.98 31.99 2.10
CA TYR A 187 -14.06 31.00 2.65
C TYR A 187 -12.71 30.98 1.94
N ILE A 188 -12.58 31.59 0.75
CA ILE A 188 -11.28 31.70 0.05
C ILE A 188 -10.34 32.61 0.82
N GLN A 189 -10.86 33.62 1.54
CA GLN A 189 -10.08 34.60 2.29
C GLN A 189 -9.77 34.15 3.72
N ALA A 190 -10.33 33.03 4.17
CA ALA A 190 -10.10 32.52 5.51
C ALA A 190 -8.64 32.11 5.70
N ALA A 191 -8.10 32.29 6.92
CA ALA A 191 -6.72 31.92 7.25
C ALA A 191 -6.45 30.42 7.03
N PHE A 192 -7.42 29.58 7.31
CA PHE A 192 -7.45 28.15 6.97
C PHE A 192 -8.54 27.94 5.94
N ASN A 193 -8.19 28.06 4.69
CA ASN A 193 -9.15 28.03 3.61
C ASN A 193 -9.21 26.67 2.89
N PRO A 194 -10.36 26.27 2.36
CA PRO A 194 -10.53 25.01 1.66
C PRO A 194 -9.70 24.93 0.36
N VAL A 195 -9.37 26.07 -0.26
CA VAL A 195 -8.60 26.09 -1.52
C VAL A 195 -7.19 25.56 -1.30
N THR A 196 -6.48 26.04 -0.27
CA THR A 196 -5.11 25.56 0.02
C THR A 196 -5.09 24.12 0.49
N LEU A 197 -6.12 23.67 1.23
CA LEU A 197 -6.28 22.28 1.59
C LEU A 197 -6.51 21.41 0.36
N ASN A 198 -7.45 21.78 -0.50
CA ASN A 198 -7.75 21.05 -1.72
C ASN A 198 -6.54 20.97 -2.65
N LEU A 199 -5.76 22.05 -2.77
CA LEU A 199 -4.50 22.07 -3.52
C LEU A 199 -3.48 21.08 -2.94
N SER A 200 -3.38 20.99 -1.62
CA SER A 200 -2.49 20.03 -0.94
C SER A 200 -2.93 18.58 -1.22
N VAL A 201 -4.23 18.30 -1.18
CA VAL A 201 -4.81 17.00 -1.50
C VAL A 201 -4.58 16.64 -2.98
N ILE A 202 -4.73 17.59 -3.90
CA ILE A 202 -4.41 17.42 -5.32
C ILE A 202 -2.93 17.10 -5.50
N SER A 203 -2.03 17.82 -4.83
CA SER A 203 -0.58 17.60 -4.91
C SER A 203 -0.18 16.21 -4.41
N LEU A 204 -0.73 15.77 -3.28
CA LEU A 204 -0.55 14.41 -2.77
C LEU A 204 -1.09 13.35 -3.74
N SER A 205 -2.22 13.63 -4.40
CA SER A 205 -2.80 12.73 -5.38
C SER A 205 -1.94 12.61 -6.63
N ILE A 206 -1.35 13.72 -7.10
CA ILE A 206 -0.38 13.70 -8.20
C ILE A 206 0.85 12.87 -7.82
N ALA A 207 1.43 13.07 -6.63
CA ALA A 207 2.56 12.29 -6.15
C ALA A 207 2.24 10.78 -6.08
N GLY A 208 1.07 10.42 -5.55
CA GLY A 208 0.57 9.06 -5.52
C GLY A 208 0.35 8.45 -6.90
N TRP A 209 -0.18 9.24 -7.84
CA TRP A 209 -0.39 8.82 -9.23
C TRP A 209 0.93 8.55 -9.94
N LEU A 210 1.89 9.48 -9.87
CA LEU A 210 3.19 9.37 -10.52
C LEU A 210 4.03 8.22 -9.98
N SER A 211 3.90 7.89 -8.68
CA SER A 211 4.60 6.76 -8.07
C SER A 211 3.98 5.39 -8.38
N SER A 212 2.73 5.34 -8.86
CA SER A 212 1.94 4.10 -9.00
C SER A 212 2.44 3.11 -10.06
N PRO A 213 2.95 3.49 -11.26
CA PRO A 213 3.16 2.56 -12.36
C PRO A 213 4.22 1.48 -12.09
N MET A 214 5.25 1.82 -11.32
CA MET A 214 6.43 0.97 -11.11
C MET A 214 6.55 0.45 -9.67
N LEU A 215 5.43 0.29 -8.98
CA LEU A 215 5.41 -0.25 -7.63
C LEU A 215 5.67 -1.76 -7.62
N ALA A 216 6.55 -2.19 -6.73
CA ALA A 216 6.69 -3.59 -6.41
C ALA A 216 5.44 -4.10 -5.67
N SER A 217 5.03 -5.34 -5.97
CA SER A 217 3.85 -5.95 -5.36
C SER A 217 4.06 -7.41 -5.03
N ALA A 218 3.94 -7.75 -3.76
CA ALA A 218 3.99 -9.15 -3.30
C ALA A 218 2.93 -10.06 -3.97
N SER A 219 1.85 -9.49 -4.48
CA SER A 219 0.78 -10.25 -5.15
C SER A 219 1.15 -10.74 -6.55
N ARG A 220 2.25 -10.26 -7.14
CA ARG A 220 2.77 -10.78 -8.41
C ARG A 220 3.54 -12.09 -8.22
N CYS A 221 3.95 -12.41 -7.00
CA CYS A 221 4.59 -13.67 -6.66
C CYS A 221 3.56 -14.70 -6.19
N ARG A 222 3.63 -15.92 -6.72
CA ARG A 222 2.80 -17.01 -6.24
C ARG A 222 3.38 -17.55 -4.93
N ARG A 223 2.60 -17.53 -3.85
CA ARG A 223 3.01 -17.97 -2.51
C ARG A 223 2.75 -19.45 -2.22
N LYS A 224 2.07 -20.15 -3.11
CA LYS A 224 1.81 -21.59 -3.00
C LYS A 224 2.48 -22.30 -4.17
N PRO A 225 3.05 -23.51 -3.95
CA PRO A 225 3.53 -24.31 -5.07
C PRO A 225 2.35 -24.53 -6.03
N ALA A 226 2.62 -24.42 -7.34
CA ALA A 226 1.69 -24.97 -8.31
C ALA A 226 1.59 -26.46 -7.97
N LYS A 227 0.36 -26.99 -7.84
CA LYS A 227 0.18 -28.45 -7.85
C LYS A 227 0.93 -28.94 -9.07
N GLU A 228 1.94 -29.77 -8.87
CA GLU A 228 2.54 -30.50 -9.98
C GLU A 228 1.39 -31.27 -10.61
N GLN A 229 1.03 -30.89 -11.83
CA GLN A 229 0.17 -31.73 -12.65
C GLN A 229 1.03 -32.93 -13.02
N PRO A 230 0.52 -34.16 -12.80
CA PRO A 230 1.21 -35.40 -13.14
C PRO A 230 1.51 -35.48 -14.64
#